data_2e237b5575f5a55508549f0e90e139aa
#
_entry.id   2e237b5575f5a55508549f0e90e139aa
#
_cell.length_a   1.000
_cell.length_b   1.000
_cell.length_c   1.000
_cell.angle_alpha   90.00
_cell.angle_beta   90.00
_cell.angle_gamma   90.00
#
_symmetry.space_group_name_H-M   'P 1'
#
loop_
_entity.id
_entity.type
_entity.pdbx_description
1 polymer ?
#
loop_
_entity_poly.entity_id
_entity_poly.type
_entity_poly.pdbx_seq_one_letter_code
_entity_poly.pdbx_strand_id
1 'polypeptide(L)'
;MRNLTLLTDLYELTMMQGYFKTDNNRTVIFDAFHRKNPCDGAYAISCGLEQVIDYIKNLHFTEDDIAYLRSLSIFDEDFLEYLSNFHFTGDIYAIPEGTVIFPREPIVKIIAPIMEAQLVETAILNIINHQSLIATKAARVCYAAKGDGIMEFGLRRAQGPDAGIYGARAAVIAGCVGTSNVLTGQMFGVPVKGTHAHSWIMSFPDEYTAFKTYADLYPDACILLVDTYDTLRSGVPNAIRVFKEMREKGIDLKGYGIRLDSGDLAYLTKKARKMLDDAGFEDAIISASSDLDEYLIDSLKTQGAAITSWGVGTNLITSKDNPAFGGVYKLAAVMGDDGTFIPKIKLSENSEKITNPGNKTVYRVYDADGMIKADLIALADETYDESQPLLLFDPVETWKKTLMEPGEYSMREIMVKVFDKGECVYDSPNVMDIQKYCKQEQATLWDESKRLINPQVVHVDLSQKLYDLKQELLHNYGREKL
;
A
#
# COMPACT_ATOMS: atom_id res chain seq x y z
N MET A 1 -11.54 18.47 4.01
CA MET A 1 -10.17 17.94 4.13
C MET A 1 -9.21 19.08 4.42
N ARG A 2 -8.06 18.85 5.08
CA ARG A 2 -7.03 19.88 5.30
C ARG A 2 -6.38 20.21 3.94
N ASN A 3 -6.18 21.50 3.63
CA ASN A 3 -5.39 21.92 2.48
C ASN A 3 -3.92 21.46 2.69
N LEU A 4 -3.37 20.72 1.72
CA LEU A 4 -2.02 20.18 1.74
C LEU A 4 -1.08 20.87 0.73
N THR A 5 -1.44 22.01 0.19
CA THR A 5 -0.67 22.74 -0.84
C THR A 5 0.77 23.03 -0.39
N LEU A 6 0.97 23.37 0.89
CA LEU A 6 2.30 23.57 1.47
C LEU A 6 2.97 22.28 1.97
N LEU A 7 2.40 21.09 1.71
CA LEU A 7 3.09 19.81 1.95
C LEU A 7 4.09 19.55 0.81
N THR A 8 5.11 20.38 0.75
CA THR A 8 6.16 20.36 -0.27
C THR A 8 7.51 20.69 0.37
N ASP A 9 8.60 20.22 -0.20
CA ASP A 9 9.93 20.59 0.23
C ASP A 9 10.32 21.98 -0.33
N LEU A 10 11.09 22.76 0.42
CA LEU A 10 11.45 24.13 0.03
C LEU A 10 12.12 24.21 -1.34
N TYR A 11 12.91 23.21 -1.74
CA TYR A 11 13.60 23.22 -3.02
C TYR A 11 12.64 23.22 -4.20
N GLU A 12 11.44 22.66 -4.06
CA GLU A 12 10.43 22.64 -5.12
C GLU A 12 9.97 24.06 -5.43
N LEU A 13 9.66 24.84 -4.41
CA LEU A 13 9.26 26.25 -4.58
C LEU A 13 10.43 27.14 -5.08
N THR A 14 11.64 26.93 -4.59
CA THR A 14 12.81 27.69 -5.06
C THR A 14 13.15 27.37 -6.52
N MET A 15 13.02 26.10 -6.94
CA MET A 15 13.16 25.71 -8.34
C MET A 15 12.03 26.29 -9.20
N MET A 16 10.79 26.27 -8.72
CA MET A 16 9.64 26.88 -9.41
C MET A 16 9.89 28.37 -9.66
N GLN A 17 10.37 29.12 -8.66
CA GLN A 17 10.74 30.53 -8.87
C GLN A 17 11.86 30.66 -9.93
N GLY A 18 12.84 29.78 -9.94
CA GLY A 18 13.89 29.73 -10.95
C GLY A 18 13.32 29.51 -12.37
N TYR A 19 12.41 28.56 -12.53
CA TYR A 19 11.71 28.31 -13.80
C TYR A 19 10.86 29.51 -14.21
N PHE A 20 10.12 30.12 -13.29
CA PHE A 20 9.32 31.30 -13.52
C PHE A 20 10.17 32.49 -14.02
N LYS A 21 11.28 32.78 -13.36
CA LYS A 21 12.17 33.89 -13.72
C LYS A 21 12.92 33.68 -15.04
N THR A 22 13.10 32.46 -15.48
CA THR A 22 13.80 32.13 -16.75
C THR A 22 12.85 31.80 -17.89
N ASP A 23 11.54 31.99 -17.70
CA ASP A 23 10.47 31.62 -18.63
C ASP A 23 10.57 30.15 -19.13
N ASN A 24 11.01 29.26 -18.23
CA ASN A 24 11.19 27.85 -18.50
C ASN A 24 10.01 27.04 -17.93
N ASN A 25 8.83 27.18 -18.56
CA ASN A 25 7.63 26.42 -18.16
C ASN A 25 7.21 25.40 -19.23
N ARG A 26 8.19 24.66 -19.76
CA ARG A 26 7.95 23.58 -20.73
C ARG A 26 7.16 22.43 -20.11
N THR A 27 6.37 21.76 -20.92
CA THR A 27 5.75 20.50 -20.52
C THR A 27 6.81 19.42 -20.31
N VAL A 28 6.70 18.69 -19.23
CA VAL A 28 7.64 17.64 -18.85
C VAL A 28 6.92 16.35 -18.48
N ILE A 29 7.68 15.26 -18.42
CA ILE A 29 7.21 13.97 -17.91
C ILE A 29 8.04 13.61 -16.69
N PHE A 30 7.37 13.35 -15.57
CA PHE A 30 7.96 12.77 -14.38
C PHE A 30 7.32 11.41 -14.07
N ASP A 31 8.11 10.49 -13.55
CA ASP A 31 7.64 9.21 -13.04
C ASP A 31 7.95 9.06 -11.55
N ALA A 32 6.93 8.66 -10.78
CA ALA A 32 7.10 8.14 -9.44
C ALA A 32 7.20 6.62 -9.50
N PHE A 33 8.25 6.04 -8.91
CA PHE A 33 8.47 4.59 -8.87
C PHE A 33 9.31 4.19 -7.67
N HIS A 34 9.26 2.91 -7.26
CA HIS A 34 10.15 2.38 -6.22
C HIS A 34 11.28 1.54 -6.82
N ARG A 35 12.39 1.38 -6.08
CA ARG A 35 13.58 0.67 -6.57
C ARG A 35 13.68 -0.76 -6.08
N LYS A 36 13.18 -1.03 -4.88
CA LYS A 36 13.20 -2.35 -4.23
C LYS A 36 11.88 -2.57 -3.53
N ASN A 37 11.41 -3.80 -3.51
CA ASN A 37 10.24 -4.16 -2.72
C ASN A 37 10.59 -4.12 -1.22
N PRO A 38 9.65 -3.70 -0.36
CA PRO A 38 9.85 -3.77 1.09
C PRO A 38 9.92 -5.22 1.57
N CYS A 39 10.55 -5.42 2.73
CA CYS A 39 10.68 -6.71 3.43
C CYS A 39 11.32 -7.82 2.57
N ASP A 40 12.23 -7.47 1.66
CA ASP A 40 12.83 -8.40 0.68
C ASP A 40 11.80 -9.26 -0.05
N GLY A 41 10.58 -8.74 -0.24
CA GLY A 41 9.48 -9.37 -0.96
C GLY A 41 9.66 -9.34 -2.48
N ALA A 42 8.92 -10.19 -3.20
CA ALA A 42 8.95 -10.19 -4.67
C ALA A 42 8.02 -9.13 -5.29
N TYR A 43 7.11 -8.56 -4.54
CA TYR A 43 6.12 -7.60 -5.02
C TYR A 43 5.78 -6.56 -3.95
N ALA A 44 5.10 -5.50 -4.37
CA ALA A 44 4.42 -4.55 -3.50
C ALA A 44 2.97 -4.36 -3.95
N ILE A 45 2.16 -3.64 -3.15
CA ILE A 45 0.78 -3.28 -3.49
C ILE A 45 0.70 -1.78 -3.69
N SER A 46 0.22 -1.34 -4.86
CA SER A 46 -0.06 0.09 -5.10
C SER A 46 -1.20 0.56 -4.21
N CYS A 47 -1.00 1.66 -3.49
CA CYS A 47 -2.01 2.24 -2.62
C CYS A 47 -1.76 3.75 -2.42
N GLY A 48 -2.82 4.54 -2.19
CA GLY A 48 -2.75 5.98 -1.93
C GLY A 48 -3.26 6.86 -3.07
N LEU A 49 -3.69 6.30 -4.19
CA LEU A 49 -4.14 7.06 -5.36
C LEU A 49 -5.36 7.94 -5.04
N GLU A 50 -6.32 7.47 -4.26
CA GLU A 50 -7.49 8.27 -3.86
C GLU A 50 -7.05 9.56 -3.12
N GLN A 51 -6.10 9.45 -2.20
CA GLN A 51 -5.58 10.63 -1.48
C GLN A 51 -4.77 11.55 -2.40
N VAL A 52 -4.04 11.01 -3.38
CA VAL A 52 -3.38 11.83 -4.42
C VAL A 52 -4.40 12.60 -5.25
N ILE A 53 -5.50 11.95 -5.66
CA ILE A 53 -6.59 12.60 -6.39
C ILE A 53 -7.20 13.74 -5.57
N ASP A 54 -7.46 13.49 -4.30
CA ASP A 54 -7.98 14.51 -3.38
C ASP A 54 -7.00 15.68 -3.20
N TYR A 55 -5.71 15.40 -3.10
CA TYR A 55 -4.67 16.41 -3.02
C TYR A 55 -4.65 17.29 -4.27
N ILE A 56 -4.61 16.71 -5.46
CA ILE A 56 -4.56 17.47 -6.74
C ILE A 56 -5.85 18.29 -6.95
N LYS A 57 -7.03 17.73 -6.65
CA LYS A 57 -8.31 18.47 -6.75
C LYS A 57 -8.39 19.69 -5.84
N ASN A 58 -7.68 19.65 -4.70
CA ASN A 58 -7.69 20.72 -3.71
C ASN A 58 -6.40 21.55 -3.71
N LEU A 59 -5.55 21.39 -4.71
CA LEU A 59 -4.26 22.07 -4.81
C LEU A 59 -4.45 23.54 -5.21
N HIS A 60 -4.34 24.44 -4.22
CA HIS A 60 -4.41 25.89 -4.41
C HIS A 60 -3.76 26.59 -3.22
N PHE A 61 -3.06 27.70 -3.49
CA PHE A 61 -2.47 28.51 -2.43
C PHE A 61 -3.53 29.49 -1.89
N THR A 62 -3.76 29.45 -0.58
CA THR A 62 -4.61 30.39 0.12
C THR A 62 -3.91 31.72 0.36
N GLU A 63 -4.64 32.79 0.72
CA GLU A 63 -4.06 34.08 1.13
C GLU A 63 -3.08 33.89 2.31
N ASP A 64 -3.41 33.01 3.26
CA ASP A 64 -2.53 32.69 4.40
C ASP A 64 -1.25 32.00 3.96
N ASP A 65 -1.32 31.08 2.99
CA ASP A 65 -0.15 30.40 2.41
C ASP A 65 0.78 31.41 1.74
N ILE A 66 0.23 32.32 0.95
CA ILE A 66 0.99 33.38 0.27
C ILE A 66 1.62 34.35 1.29
N ALA A 67 0.86 34.75 2.33
CA ALA A 67 1.39 35.59 3.40
C ALA A 67 2.54 34.92 4.15
N TYR A 68 2.43 33.63 4.41
CA TYR A 68 3.50 32.85 5.01
C TYR A 68 4.75 32.78 4.11
N LEU A 69 4.59 32.44 2.83
CA LEU A 69 5.71 32.39 1.88
C LEU A 69 6.39 33.75 1.73
N ARG A 70 5.62 34.85 1.72
CA ARG A 70 6.15 36.22 1.71
C ARG A 70 7.01 36.50 2.95
N SER A 71 6.59 36.01 4.11
CA SER A 71 7.33 36.21 5.37
C SER A 71 8.71 35.55 5.37
N LEU A 72 8.95 34.54 4.54
CA LEU A 72 10.25 33.89 4.39
C LEU A 72 11.30 34.79 3.72
N SER A 73 10.86 35.83 3.01
CA SER A 73 11.73 36.81 2.35
C SER A 73 12.72 36.23 1.31
N ILE A 74 12.36 35.10 0.69
CA ILE A 74 13.15 34.41 -0.32
C ILE A 74 12.44 34.33 -1.68
N PHE A 75 11.17 34.73 -1.74
CA PHE A 75 10.34 34.74 -2.95
C PHE A 75 10.00 36.16 -3.39
N ASP A 76 10.03 36.41 -4.70
CA ASP A 76 9.68 37.67 -5.29
C ASP A 76 8.15 37.83 -5.41
N GLU A 77 7.64 39.08 -5.35
CA GLU A 77 6.20 39.35 -5.35
C GLU A 77 5.48 38.87 -6.60
N ASP A 78 6.10 38.96 -7.79
CA ASP A 78 5.52 38.48 -9.04
C ASP A 78 5.38 36.93 -9.08
N PHE A 79 6.31 36.21 -8.43
CA PHE A 79 6.18 34.76 -8.25
C PHE A 79 5.09 34.41 -7.23
N LEU A 80 4.97 35.18 -6.13
CA LEU A 80 3.89 35.00 -5.15
C LEU A 80 2.50 35.29 -5.77
N GLU A 81 2.40 36.29 -6.64
CA GLU A 81 1.19 36.57 -7.43
C GLU A 81 0.87 35.40 -8.39
N TYR A 82 1.86 34.82 -9.05
CA TYR A 82 1.69 33.60 -9.85
C TYR A 82 1.13 32.44 -9.00
N LEU A 83 1.71 32.18 -7.82
CA LEU A 83 1.23 31.13 -6.91
C LEU A 83 -0.20 31.35 -6.44
N SER A 84 -0.64 32.59 -6.22
CA SER A 84 -2.02 32.90 -5.79
C SER A 84 -3.08 32.49 -6.82
N ASN A 85 -2.69 32.35 -8.09
CA ASN A 85 -3.54 31.90 -9.21
C ASN A 85 -3.23 30.46 -9.66
N PHE A 86 -2.41 29.75 -8.89
CA PHE A 86 -1.96 28.42 -9.26
C PHE A 86 -3.09 27.40 -9.24
N HIS A 87 -3.16 26.58 -10.28
CA HIS A 87 -3.97 25.38 -10.36
C HIS A 87 -3.24 24.34 -11.23
N PHE A 88 -3.50 23.07 -10.97
CA PHE A 88 -2.92 21.99 -11.77
C PHE A 88 -3.66 21.85 -13.10
N THR A 89 -2.93 21.81 -14.22
CA THR A 89 -3.48 21.71 -15.59
C THR A 89 -2.99 20.49 -16.37
N GLY A 90 -2.17 19.66 -15.75
CA GLY A 90 -1.52 18.53 -16.39
C GLY A 90 -2.37 17.27 -16.49
N ASP A 91 -1.79 16.26 -17.12
CA ASP A 91 -2.28 14.89 -17.16
C ASP A 91 -1.61 14.04 -16.08
N ILE A 92 -2.36 13.13 -15.47
CA ILE A 92 -1.83 12.13 -14.54
C ILE A 92 -2.28 10.75 -15.03
N TYR A 93 -1.30 9.84 -15.12
CA TYR A 93 -1.54 8.42 -15.29
C TYR A 93 -1.04 7.68 -14.05
N ALA A 94 -1.77 6.67 -13.60
CA ALA A 94 -1.37 5.92 -12.42
C ALA A 94 -1.77 4.44 -12.52
N ILE A 95 -1.08 3.61 -11.75
CA ILE A 95 -1.50 2.23 -11.49
C ILE A 95 -2.59 2.26 -10.42
N PRO A 96 -3.78 1.68 -10.64
CA PRO A 96 -4.88 1.65 -9.68
C PRO A 96 -4.49 1.03 -8.34
N GLU A 97 -5.15 1.47 -7.26
CA GLU A 97 -4.96 0.90 -5.93
C GLU A 97 -5.33 -0.59 -5.88
N GLY A 98 -4.61 -1.35 -5.08
CA GLY A 98 -4.78 -2.79 -4.97
C GLY A 98 -4.04 -3.61 -6.03
N THR A 99 -3.48 -2.97 -7.06
CA THR A 99 -2.66 -3.64 -8.06
C THR A 99 -1.33 -4.08 -7.45
N VAL A 100 -0.92 -5.30 -7.77
CA VAL A 100 0.45 -5.77 -7.52
C VAL A 100 1.41 -4.97 -8.39
N ILE A 101 2.51 -4.49 -7.82
CA ILE A 101 3.53 -3.70 -8.53
C ILE A 101 4.93 -4.22 -8.26
N PHE A 102 5.84 -3.94 -9.18
CA PHE A 102 7.23 -4.38 -9.10
C PHE A 102 8.20 -3.18 -9.19
N PRO A 103 9.48 -3.35 -8.82
CA PRO A 103 10.47 -2.27 -8.86
C PRO A 103 10.64 -1.65 -10.24
N ARG A 104 10.82 -0.31 -10.29
CA ARG A 104 11.10 0.52 -11.49
C ARG A 104 9.93 0.79 -12.42
N GLU A 105 8.76 0.24 -12.15
CA GLU A 105 7.53 0.60 -12.86
C GLU A 105 7.08 2.01 -12.47
N PRO A 106 6.67 2.87 -13.41
CA PRO A 106 6.02 4.12 -13.07
C PRO A 106 4.66 3.84 -12.39
N ILE A 107 4.58 4.07 -11.08
CA ILE A 107 3.33 3.96 -10.30
C ILE A 107 2.42 5.14 -10.60
N VAL A 108 3.02 6.34 -10.69
CA VAL A 108 2.35 7.59 -11.09
C VAL A 108 3.23 8.28 -12.11
N LYS A 109 2.64 8.68 -13.23
CA LYS A 109 3.27 9.48 -14.28
C LYS A 109 2.55 10.81 -14.40
N ILE A 110 3.29 11.91 -14.35
CA ILE A 110 2.80 13.27 -14.49
C ILE A 110 3.27 13.83 -15.84
N ILE A 111 2.36 14.40 -16.63
CA ILE A 111 2.66 15.16 -17.85
C ILE A 111 2.06 16.55 -17.67
N ALA A 112 2.89 17.54 -17.35
CA ALA A 112 2.43 18.88 -16.99
C ALA A 112 3.51 19.93 -17.26
N PRO A 113 3.19 21.25 -17.23
CA PRO A 113 4.18 22.31 -17.12
C PRO A 113 5.14 22.03 -15.95
N ILE A 114 6.45 22.32 -16.14
CA ILE A 114 7.48 21.87 -15.19
C ILE A 114 7.26 22.39 -13.77
N MET A 115 6.71 23.58 -13.60
CA MET A 115 6.42 24.15 -12.28
C MET A 115 5.34 23.35 -11.57
N GLU A 116 4.29 22.93 -12.28
CA GLU A 116 3.21 22.10 -11.72
C GLU A 116 3.71 20.70 -11.39
N ALA A 117 4.44 20.07 -12.34
CA ALA A 117 4.99 18.73 -12.16
C ALA A 117 6.02 18.67 -11.01
N GLN A 118 6.76 19.74 -10.76
CA GLN A 118 7.73 19.82 -9.66
C GLN A 118 7.06 19.97 -8.31
N LEU A 119 6.04 20.82 -8.18
CA LEU A 119 5.37 21.10 -6.91
C LEU A 119 4.76 19.85 -6.24
N VAL A 120 4.25 18.93 -7.04
CA VAL A 120 3.50 17.77 -6.54
C VAL A 120 4.38 16.60 -6.10
N GLU A 121 5.70 16.65 -6.31
CA GLU A 121 6.65 15.57 -6.01
C GLU A 121 6.51 15.06 -4.57
N THR A 122 6.74 15.93 -3.58
CA THR A 122 6.82 15.52 -2.17
C THR A 122 5.48 14.96 -1.67
N ALA A 123 4.36 15.60 -1.99
CA ALA A 123 3.05 15.14 -1.54
C ALA A 123 2.70 13.78 -2.14
N ILE A 124 2.91 13.58 -3.45
CA ILE A 124 2.65 12.29 -4.11
C ILE A 124 3.53 11.20 -3.50
N LEU A 125 4.83 11.44 -3.33
CA LEU A 125 5.74 10.45 -2.75
C LEU A 125 5.37 10.13 -1.30
N ASN A 126 5.05 11.13 -0.47
CA ASN A 126 4.65 10.93 0.91
C ASN A 126 3.42 10.01 1.01
N ILE A 127 2.40 10.29 0.21
CA ILE A 127 1.14 9.55 0.19
C ILE A 127 1.33 8.12 -0.31
N ILE A 128 1.92 7.95 -1.50
CA ILE A 128 2.08 6.65 -2.15
C ILE A 128 3.05 5.76 -1.36
N ASN A 129 4.18 6.31 -0.90
CA ASN A 129 5.17 5.55 -0.13
C ASN A 129 4.56 4.97 1.16
N HIS A 130 3.85 5.79 1.93
CA HIS A 130 3.26 5.33 3.19
C HIS A 130 2.19 4.26 2.95
N GLN A 131 1.20 4.55 2.10
CA GLN A 131 0.07 3.63 1.92
C GLN A 131 0.49 2.34 1.20
N SER A 132 1.36 2.40 0.19
CA SER A 132 1.87 1.20 -0.48
C SER A 132 2.74 0.34 0.45
N LEU A 133 3.53 0.97 1.33
CA LEU A 133 4.30 0.24 2.34
C LEU A 133 3.40 -0.55 3.29
N ILE A 134 2.38 0.11 3.86
CA ILE A 134 1.48 -0.52 4.82
C ILE A 134 0.58 -1.57 4.13
N ALA A 135 0.10 -1.31 2.91
CA ALA A 135 -0.63 -2.31 2.13
C ALA A 135 0.23 -3.56 1.87
N THR A 136 1.49 -3.38 1.48
CA THR A 136 2.41 -4.50 1.24
C THR A 136 2.68 -5.30 2.51
N LYS A 137 2.92 -4.63 3.64
CA LYS A 137 3.08 -5.29 4.95
C LYS A 137 1.83 -6.07 5.34
N ALA A 138 0.65 -5.47 5.18
CA ALA A 138 -0.62 -6.12 5.47
C ALA A 138 -0.88 -7.36 4.59
N ALA A 139 -0.57 -7.29 3.27
CA ALA A 139 -0.66 -8.43 2.36
C ALA A 139 0.19 -9.63 2.85
N ARG A 140 1.41 -9.38 3.31
CA ARG A 140 2.31 -10.41 3.88
C ARG A 140 1.74 -11.03 5.15
N VAL A 141 1.21 -10.19 6.05
CA VAL A 141 0.56 -10.64 7.30
C VAL A 141 -0.68 -11.49 6.98
N CYS A 142 -1.51 -11.06 6.03
CA CYS A 142 -2.69 -11.81 5.59
C CYS A 142 -2.31 -13.15 4.93
N TYR A 143 -1.24 -13.17 4.13
CA TYR A 143 -0.72 -14.42 3.53
C TYR A 143 -0.26 -15.42 4.60
N ALA A 144 0.47 -14.96 5.62
CA ALA A 144 0.93 -15.79 6.73
C ALA A 144 -0.22 -16.43 7.53
N ALA A 145 -1.36 -15.75 7.60
CA ALA A 145 -2.54 -16.23 8.33
C ALA A 145 -3.30 -17.37 7.61
N LYS A 146 -2.96 -17.70 6.37
CA LYS A 146 -3.51 -18.84 5.60
C LYS A 146 -5.04 -18.89 5.60
N GLY A 147 -5.68 -17.72 5.41
CA GLY A 147 -7.13 -17.56 5.31
C GLY A 147 -7.83 -17.15 6.60
N ASP A 148 -7.16 -17.13 7.75
CA ASP A 148 -7.73 -16.57 8.96
C ASP A 148 -7.90 -15.05 8.86
N GLY A 149 -8.84 -14.46 9.61
CA GLY A 149 -9.09 -13.03 9.63
C GLY A 149 -7.99 -12.23 10.34
N ILE A 150 -7.43 -11.24 9.65
CA ILE A 150 -6.51 -10.25 10.24
C ILE A 150 -7.27 -8.96 10.53
N MET A 151 -7.18 -8.48 11.76
CA MET A 151 -7.70 -7.17 12.19
C MET A 151 -6.54 -6.21 12.41
N GLU A 152 -6.63 -5.01 11.86
CA GLU A 152 -5.67 -3.94 12.07
C GLU A 152 -5.93 -3.26 13.43
N PHE A 153 -4.99 -3.35 14.37
CA PHE A 153 -5.09 -2.83 15.75
C PHE A 153 -3.96 -1.85 16.12
N GLY A 154 -3.40 -1.18 15.12
CA GLY A 154 -2.19 -0.37 15.27
C GLY A 154 -2.39 1.12 15.53
N LEU A 155 -3.63 1.67 15.50
CA LEU A 155 -3.90 3.12 15.59
C LEU A 155 -3.03 3.85 16.64
N ARG A 156 -3.00 3.36 17.87
CA ARG A 156 -2.24 3.99 18.99
C ARG A 156 -0.73 3.88 18.87
N ARG A 157 -0.22 3.18 17.86
CA ARG A 157 1.20 2.94 17.58
C ARG A 157 1.68 3.60 16.28
N ALA A 158 0.77 4.12 15.48
CA ALA A 158 1.07 4.81 14.23
C ALA A 158 1.84 6.12 14.47
N GLN A 159 2.62 6.56 13.47
CA GLN A 159 3.40 7.79 13.52
C GLN A 159 2.52 9.02 13.22
N GLY A 160 1.52 9.24 14.03
CA GLY A 160 0.58 10.34 13.95
C GLY A 160 -0.80 9.96 13.40
N PRO A 161 -1.77 10.88 13.49
CA PRO A 161 -3.17 10.59 13.14
C PRO A 161 -3.35 10.16 11.69
N ASP A 162 -2.73 10.87 10.74
CA ASP A 162 -2.86 10.58 9.32
C ASP A 162 -2.27 9.18 8.99
N ALA A 163 -1.11 8.83 9.58
CA ALA A 163 -0.54 7.50 9.44
C ALA A 163 -1.46 6.40 9.99
N GLY A 164 -2.17 6.66 11.10
CA GLY A 164 -3.16 5.74 11.64
C GLY A 164 -4.40 5.60 10.77
N ILE A 165 -4.89 6.69 10.17
CA ILE A 165 -6.10 6.70 9.33
C ILE A 165 -5.82 6.00 7.99
N TYR A 166 -4.84 6.50 7.24
CA TYR A 166 -4.53 6.00 5.90
C TYR A 166 -3.80 4.65 5.93
N GLY A 167 -3.02 4.38 6.99
CA GLY A 167 -2.43 3.05 7.20
C GLY A 167 -3.48 1.98 7.45
N ALA A 168 -4.52 2.26 8.25
CA ALA A 168 -5.63 1.34 8.45
C ALA A 168 -6.43 1.11 7.16
N ARG A 169 -6.67 2.17 6.36
CA ARG A 169 -7.26 2.06 5.02
C ARG A 169 -6.45 1.12 4.12
N ALA A 170 -5.15 1.35 4.04
CA ALA A 170 -4.23 0.56 3.24
C ALA A 170 -4.18 -0.92 3.68
N ALA A 171 -4.21 -1.17 4.98
CA ALA A 171 -4.26 -2.53 5.53
C ALA A 171 -5.55 -3.27 5.15
N VAL A 172 -6.70 -2.56 5.15
CA VAL A 172 -7.97 -3.16 4.70
C VAL A 172 -7.92 -3.46 3.20
N ILE A 173 -7.43 -2.55 2.36
CA ILE A 173 -7.25 -2.80 0.92
C ILE A 173 -6.46 -4.09 0.68
N ALA A 174 -5.40 -4.32 1.44
CA ALA A 174 -4.51 -5.46 1.26
C ALA A 174 -5.00 -6.78 1.87
N GLY A 175 -6.18 -6.79 2.53
CA GLY A 175 -6.85 -8.02 2.98
C GLY A 175 -7.21 -8.09 4.46
N CYS A 176 -6.91 -7.07 5.29
CA CYS A 176 -7.41 -7.04 6.65
C CYS A 176 -8.95 -6.97 6.67
N VAL A 177 -9.59 -7.76 7.53
CA VAL A 177 -11.06 -7.86 7.60
C VAL A 177 -11.71 -6.66 8.31
N GLY A 178 -10.91 -5.74 8.84
CA GLY A 178 -11.35 -4.52 9.49
C GLY A 178 -10.25 -3.88 10.32
N THR A 179 -10.58 -2.74 10.93
CA THR A 179 -9.69 -1.96 11.79
C THR A 179 -10.37 -1.59 13.10
N SER A 180 -9.59 -1.31 14.15
CA SER A 180 -10.10 -0.70 15.37
C SER A 180 -10.26 0.82 15.27
N ASN A 181 -9.84 1.43 14.16
CA ASN A 181 -9.88 2.88 13.95
C ASN A 181 -11.29 3.33 13.53
N VAL A 182 -12.04 3.86 14.47
CA VAL A 182 -13.42 4.32 14.25
C VAL A 182 -13.50 5.42 13.20
N LEU A 183 -12.53 6.35 13.19
CA LEU A 183 -12.49 7.42 12.20
C LEU A 183 -12.23 6.89 10.78
N THR A 184 -11.34 5.92 10.61
CA THR A 184 -11.12 5.24 9.33
C THR A 184 -12.41 4.55 8.85
N GLY A 185 -13.13 3.90 9.77
CA GLY A 185 -14.46 3.31 9.47
C GLY A 185 -15.46 4.34 8.97
N GLN A 186 -15.51 5.50 9.61
CA GLN A 186 -16.41 6.60 9.21
C GLN A 186 -16.02 7.19 7.84
N MET A 187 -14.72 7.43 7.62
CA MET A 187 -14.24 8.10 6.39
C MET A 187 -14.36 7.22 5.15
N PHE A 188 -14.08 5.93 5.28
CA PHE A 188 -13.92 5.02 4.13
C PHE A 188 -14.93 3.87 4.07
N GLY A 189 -15.88 3.81 5.00
CA GLY A 189 -16.89 2.76 5.02
C GLY A 189 -16.34 1.36 5.30
N VAL A 190 -15.16 1.25 5.93
CA VAL A 190 -14.54 -0.04 6.24
C VAL A 190 -15.05 -0.62 7.57
N PRO A 191 -15.07 -1.96 7.73
CA PRO A 191 -15.55 -2.58 8.97
C PRO A 191 -14.72 -2.18 10.19
N VAL A 192 -15.41 -1.72 11.24
CA VAL A 192 -14.78 -1.45 12.54
C VAL A 192 -14.93 -2.68 13.43
N LYS A 193 -13.80 -3.17 13.94
CA LYS A 193 -13.69 -4.36 14.79
C LYS A 193 -12.92 -4.06 16.07
N GLY A 194 -13.26 -4.73 17.15
CA GLY A 194 -12.56 -4.59 18.41
C GLY A 194 -13.18 -5.43 19.49
N THR A 195 -12.52 -5.47 20.64
CA THR A 195 -12.98 -6.12 21.86
C THR A 195 -12.75 -5.16 23.04
N HIS A 196 -12.70 -5.65 24.27
CA HIS A 196 -12.33 -4.87 25.44
C HIS A 196 -10.85 -5.01 25.80
N ALA A 197 -10.35 -4.18 26.72
CA ALA A 197 -8.99 -4.20 27.24
C ALA A 197 -8.94 -4.85 28.64
N HIS A 198 -7.73 -5.15 29.14
CA HIS A 198 -7.52 -5.66 30.51
C HIS A 198 -8.11 -4.72 31.58
N SER A 199 -8.06 -3.39 31.36
CA SER A 199 -8.64 -2.40 32.27
C SER A 199 -10.15 -2.60 32.50
N TRP A 200 -10.89 -3.11 31.50
CA TRP A 200 -12.29 -3.49 31.68
C TRP A 200 -12.42 -4.59 32.73
N ILE A 201 -11.64 -5.66 32.63
CA ILE A 201 -11.67 -6.77 33.61
C ILE A 201 -11.31 -6.27 35.01
N MET A 202 -10.23 -5.47 35.09
CA MET A 202 -9.71 -4.94 36.37
C MET A 202 -10.66 -3.94 37.04
N SER A 203 -11.61 -3.36 36.33
CA SER A 203 -12.59 -2.40 36.88
C SER A 203 -13.79 -3.05 37.57
N PHE A 204 -13.93 -4.40 37.46
CA PHE A 204 -14.99 -5.16 38.10
C PHE A 204 -14.49 -5.90 39.36
N PRO A 205 -15.40 -6.30 40.25
CA PRO A 205 -15.03 -7.06 41.47
C PRO A 205 -14.32 -8.38 41.16
N ASP A 206 -14.67 -9.03 40.04
CA ASP A 206 -14.07 -10.28 39.57
C ASP A 206 -14.20 -10.41 38.05
N GLU A 207 -13.40 -11.31 37.46
CA GLU A 207 -13.31 -11.54 36.02
C GLU A 207 -14.62 -12.08 35.43
N TYR A 208 -15.33 -12.96 36.17
CA TYR A 208 -16.61 -13.49 35.71
C TYR A 208 -17.66 -12.40 35.58
N THR A 209 -17.74 -11.48 36.54
CA THR A 209 -18.68 -10.34 36.50
C THR A 209 -18.38 -9.44 35.33
N ALA A 210 -17.11 -9.17 35.03
CA ALA A 210 -16.69 -8.40 33.87
C ALA A 210 -17.12 -9.06 32.53
N PHE A 211 -16.88 -10.36 32.40
CA PHE A 211 -17.23 -11.16 31.22
C PHE A 211 -18.74 -11.22 31.00
N LYS A 212 -19.48 -11.51 32.10
CA LYS A 212 -20.93 -11.56 32.03
C LYS A 212 -21.54 -10.24 31.62
N THR A 213 -21.07 -9.13 32.19
CA THR A 213 -21.55 -7.79 31.82
C THR A 213 -21.27 -7.49 30.36
N TYR A 214 -20.08 -7.83 29.84
CA TYR A 214 -19.75 -7.65 28.42
C TYR A 214 -20.66 -8.48 27.52
N ALA A 215 -20.90 -9.74 27.87
CA ALA A 215 -21.76 -10.66 27.13
C ALA A 215 -23.24 -10.20 27.12
N ASP A 216 -23.73 -9.67 28.22
CA ASP A 216 -25.10 -9.14 28.29
C ASP A 216 -25.28 -7.86 27.45
N LEU A 217 -24.22 -7.05 27.26
CA LEU A 217 -24.22 -5.85 26.42
C LEU A 217 -23.99 -6.12 24.92
N TYR A 218 -23.14 -7.09 24.59
CA TYR A 218 -22.67 -7.37 23.23
C TYR A 218 -22.76 -8.87 22.90
N PRO A 219 -23.96 -9.46 22.90
CA PRO A 219 -24.11 -10.93 22.74
C PRO A 219 -23.64 -11.42 21.36
N ASP A 220 -23.77 -10.62 20.30
CA ASP A 220 -23.39 -10.97 18.92
C ASP A 220 -21.90 -10.72 18.61
N ALA A 221 -21.14 -10.16 19.56
CA ALA A 221 -19.71 -9.82 19.41
C ALA A 221 -18.93 -10.09 20.71
N CYS A 222 -19.23 -11.22 21.35
CA CYS A 222 -18.73 -11.56 22.68
C CYS A 222 -17.35 -12.26 22.63
N ILE A 223 -16.29 -11.49 22.37
CA ILE A 223 -14.90 -11.98 22.44
C ILE A 223 -14.30 -11.54 23.78
N LEU A 224 -14.02 -12.50 24.66
CA LEU A 224 -13.58 -12.27 26.03
C LEU A 224 -12.06 -12.38 26.16
N LEU A 225 -11.42 -11.37 26.75
CA LEU A 225 -9.97 -11.34 26.97
C LEU A 225 -9.62 -12.12 28.22
N VAL A 226 -9.02 -13.31 28.07
CA VAL A 226 -8.93 -14.34 29.14
C VAL A 226 -7.58 -14.40 29.85
N ASP A 227 -6.64 -13.52 29.53
CA ASP A 227 -5.27 -13.56 30.07
C ASP A 227 -4.95 -12.40 31.04
N THR A 228 -5.98 -11.81 31.67
CA THR A 228 -5.78 -10.76 32.66
C THR A 228 -5.11 -11.27 33.94
N TYR A 229 -5.45 -12.48 34.40
CA TYR A 229 -4.91 -13.07 35.61
C TYR A 229 -4.28 -14.45 35.36
N ASP A 230 -5.07 -15.49 35.09
CA ASP A 230 -4.60 -16.83 34.73
C ASP A 230 -5.48 -17.40 33.62
N THR A 231 -4.90 -17.51 32.42
CA THR A 231 -5.62 -17.92 31.21
C THR A 231 -6.36 -19.25 31.39
N LEU A 232 -5.67 -20.30 31.93
CA LEU A 232 -6.21 -21.64 31.94
C LEU A 232 -6.98 -21.98 33.23
N ARG A 233 -6.66 -21.31 34.36
CA ARG A 233 -7.31 -21.60 35.67
C ARG A 233 -8.47 -20.67 35.98
N SER A 234 -8.50 -19.47 35.34
CA SER A 234 -9.53 -18.45 35.58
C SER A 234 -10.22 -18.01 34.29
N GLY A 235 -9.48 -17.44 33.34
CA GLY A 235 -10.04 -16.78 32.17
C GLY A 235 -10.89 -17.68 31.29
N VAL A 236 -10.34 -18.77 30.78
CA VAL A 236 -11.07 -19.73 29.93
C VAL A 236 -12.24 -20.40 30.69
N PRO A 237 -12.10 -20.87 31.96
CA PRO A 237 -13.23 -21.37 32.71
C PRO A 237 -14.37 -20.36 32.91
N ASN A 238 -14.05 -19.10 33.22
CA ASN A 238 -15.06 -18.05 33.37
C ASN A 238 -15.75 -17.72 32.03
N ALA A 239 -15.01 -17.69 30.94
CA ALA A 239 -15.59 -17.51 29.59
C ALA A 239 -16.57 -18.64 29.23
N ILE A 240 -16.16 -19.90 29.45
CA ILE A 240 -17.02 -21.08 29.27
C ILE A 240 -18.30 -21.00 30.12
N ARG A 241 -18.18 -20.56 31.37
CA ARG A 241 -19.35 -20.35 32.24
C ARG A 241 -20.31 -19.32 31.65
N VAL A 242 -19.81 -18.19 31.18
CA VAL A 242 -20.62 -17.14 30.55
C VAL A 242 -21.29 -17.66 29.27
N PHE A 243 -20.58 -18.39 28.43
CA PHE A 243 -21.16 -18.95 27.17
C PHE A 243 -22.26 -19.96 27.45
N LYS A 244 -22.13 -20.78 28.51
CA LYS A 244 -23.20 -21.70 28.97
C LYS A 244 -24.44 -20.92 29.40
N GLU A 245 -24.28 -19.89 30.21
CA GLU A 245 -25.39 -19.03 30.67
C GLU A 245 -26.08 -18.30 29.49
N MET A 246 -25.33 -17.84 28.47
CA MET A 246 -25.89 -17.26 27.25
C MET A 246 -26.74 -18.30 26.50
N ARG A 247 -26.25 -19.52 26.34
CA ARG A 247 -26.96 -20.64 25.69
C ARG A 247 -28.22 -21.04 26.48
N GLU A 248 -28.16 -21.09 27.80
CA GLU A 248 -29.32 -21.39 28.68
C GLU A 248 -30.41 -20.30 28.56
N LYS A 249 -30.03 -19.06 28.34
CA LYS A 249 -30.94 -17.93 28.05
C LYS A 249 -31.53 -17.95 26.64
N GLY A 250 -31.16 -18.94 25.82
CA GLY A 250 -31.61 -19.03 24.42
C GLY A 250 -30.96 -18.03 23.48
N ILE A 251 -29.82 -17.43 23.85
CA ILE A 251 -29.06 -16.51 22.96
C ILE A 251 -28.36 -17.35 21.91
N ASP A 252 -28.59 -17.01 20.65
CA ASP A 252 -27.88 -17.58 19.50
C ASP A 252 -26.43 -17.03 19.50
N LEU A 253 -25.46 -17.89 19.79
CA LEU A 253 -24.06 -17.52 19.92
C LEU A 253 -23.45 -17.25 18.53
N LYS A 254 -23.36 -15.98 18.14
CA LYS A 254 -22.71 -15.53 16.91
C LYS A 254 -21.50 -14.65 17.27
N GLY A 255 -20.37 -14.87 16.59
CA GLY A 255 -19.16 -14.03 16.81
C GLY A 255 -18.67 -14.03 18.26
N TYR A 256 -18.73 -15.15 18.94
CA TYR A 256 -18.27 -15.33 20.32
C TYR A 256 -16.94 -16.08 20.39
N GLY A 257 -16.21 -15.91 21.48
CA GLY A 257 -14.94 -16.59 21.68
C GLY A 257 -14.05 -15.92 22.72
N ILE A 258 -12.78 -16.25 22.65
CA ILE A 258 -11.78 -15.75 23.58
C ILE A 258 -10.65 -15.04 22.85
N ARG A 259 -9.96 -14.13 23.56
CA ARG A 259 -8.75 -13.46 23.07
C ARG A 259 -7.61 -13.65 24.10
N LEU A 260 -6.42 -13.93 23.55
CA LEU A 260 -5.15 -13.97 24.27
C LEU A 260 -4.24 -12.87 23.74
N ASP A 261 -3.57 -12.14 24.63
CA ASP A 261 -2.67 -11.02 24.32
C ASP A 261 -1.25 -11.26 24.86
N SER A 262 -1.02 -12.38 25.56
CA SER A 262 0.24 -12.66 26.25
C SER A 262 0.52 -14.16 26.43
N GLY A 263 1.76 -14.49 26.84
CA GLY A 263 2.21 -15.83 27.13
C GLY A 263 2.59 -16.65 25.89
N ASP A 264 2.79 -17.94 26.06
CA ASP A 264 3.03 -18.88 24.96
C ASP A 264 1.73 -19.14 24.20
N LEU A 265 1.49 -18.38 23.13
CA LEU A 265 0.24 -18.45 22.37
C LEU A 265 0.01 -19.84 21.77
N ALA A 266 1.05 -20.55 21.31
CA ALA A 266 0.89 -21.88 20.74
C ALA A 266 0.42 -22.89 21.80
N TYR A 267 1.02 -22.87 22.97
CA TYR A 267 0.64 -23.76 24.09
C TYR A 267 -0.75 -23.41 24.64
N LEU A 268 -0.96 -22.12 24.97
CA LEU A 268 -2.18 -21.66 25.62
C LEU A 268 -3.41 -21.87 24.75
N THR A 269 -3.32 -21.57 23.44
CA THR A 269 -4.47 -21.70 22.53
C THR A 269 -4.87 -23.15 22.28
N LYS A 270 -3.89 -24.09 22.21
CA LYS A 270 -4.21 -25.53 22.12
C LYS A 270 -4.93 -26.02 23.38
N LYS A 271 -4.51 -25.58 24.57
CA LYS A 271 -5.17 -25.94 25.83
C LYS A 271 -6.55 -25.32 25.92
N ALA A 272 -6.67 -24.04 25.60
CA ALA A 272 -7.95 -23.33 25.58
C ALA A 272 -8.94 -23.97 24.60
N ARG A 273 -8.49 -24.33 23.38
CA ARG A 273 -9.31 -25.03 22.38
C ARG A 273 -9.88 -26.32 22.93
N LYS A 274 -9.01 -27.14 23.53
CA LYS A 274 -9.48 -28.39 24.17
C LYS A 274 -10.52 -28.13 25.25
N MET A 275 -10.34 -27.12 26.11
CA MET A 275 -11.29 -26.79 27.18
C MET A 275 -12.63 -26.30 26.61
N LEU A 276 -12.62 -25.53 25.53
CA LEU A 276 -13.82 -25.06 24.82
C LEU A 276 -14.56 -26.23 24.16
N ASP A 277 -13.84 -27.14 23.50
CA ASP A 277 -14.39 -28.34 22.85
C ASP A 277 -15.02 -29.29 23.90
N ASP A 278 -14.30 -29.59 24.99
CA ASP A 278 -14.79 -30.42 26.09
C ASP A 278 -16.08 -29.83 26.73
N ALA A 279 -16.30 -28.51 26.57
CA ALA A 279 -17.49 -27.81 27.06
C ALA A 279 -18.61 -27.67 26.02
N GLY A 280 -18.40 -28.14 24.77
CA GLY A 280 -19.35 -28.09 23.65
C GLY A 280 -19.37 -26.72 22.91
N PHE A 281 -18.20 -26.05 22.75
CA PHE A 281 -18.00 -24.77 22.06
C PHE A 281 -16.92 -24.88 21.00
N GLU A 282 -17.01 -25.87 20.12
CA GLU A 282 -16.04 -26.18 19.06
C GLU A 282 -15.92 -25.07 18.05
N ASP A 283 -16.97 -24.26 17.87
CA ASP A 283 -17.06 -23.13 16.95
C ASP A 283 -16.61 -21.79 17.57
N ALA A 284 -16.29 -21.75 18.87
CA ALA A 284 -15.82 -20.54 19.54
C ALA A 284 -14.51 -20.03 18.91
N ILE A 285 -14.48 -18.74 18.56
CA ILE A 285 -13.30 -18.08 18.01
C ILE A 285 -12.18 -18.05 19.06
N ILE A 286 -10.95 -18.34 18.65
CA ILE A 286 -9.75 -18.03 19.43
C ILE A 286 -8.99 -16.95 18.69
N SER A 287 -9.00 -15.74 19.25
CA SER A 287 -8.28 -14.59 18.73
C SER A 287 -6.96 -14.41 19.46
N ALA A 288 -5.90 -14.05 18.75
CA ALA A 288 -4.63 -13.67 19.37
C ALA A 288 -4.23 -12.25 18.99
N SER A 289 -3.57 -11.56 19.91
CA SER A 289 -2.92 -10.28 19.72
C SER A 289 -1.57 -10.30 20.44
N SER A 290 -0.81 -9.23 20.51
CA SER A 290 0.55 -9.14 21.04
C SER A 290 1.62 -9.17 19.94
N ASP A 291 2.37 -8.15 19.75
CA ASP A 291 3.56 -7.97 18.85
C ASP A 291 3.66 -8.92 17.65
N LEU A 292 2.51 -9.28 17.08
CA LEU A 292 2.40 -10.18 15.93
C LEU A 292 2.95 -9.53 14.66
N ASP A 293 3.59 -10.36 13.82
CA ASP A 293 3.99 -10.08 12.46
C ASP A 293 3.80 -11.33 11.59
N GLU A 294 4.10 -11.25 10.29
CA GLU A 294 3.97 -12.35 9.35
C GLU A 294 4.81 -13.57 9.74
N TYR A 295 5.99 -13.37 10.31
CA TYR A 295 6.88 -14.46 10.67
C TYR A 295 6.40 -15.20 11.92
N LEU A 296 5.95 -14.46 12.94
CA LEU A 296 5.41 -15.06 14.15
C LEU A 296 4.08 -15.77 13.86
N ILE A 297 3.21 -15.20 13.02
CA ILE A 297 1.95 -15.85 12.61
C ILE A 297 2.23 -17.15 11.87
N ASP A 298 3.13 -17.16 10.87
CA ASP A 298 3.49 -18.38 10.17
C ASP A 298 4.10 -19.45 11.09
N SER A 299 4.95 -19.04 12.03
CA SER A 299 5.51 -19.92 13.05
C SER A 299 4.42 -20.52 13.95
N LEU A 300 3.47 -19.71 14.46
CA LEU A 300 2.36 -20.17 15.30
C LEU A 300 1.45 -21.15 14.54
N LYS A 301 1.14 -20.86 13.26
CA LYS A 301 0.40 -21.79 12.39
C LYS A 301 1.14 -23.11 12.22
N THR A 302 2.45 -23.06 11.98
CA THR A 302 3.31 -24.27 11.84
C THR A 302 3.35 -25.09 13.13
N GLN A 303 3.34 -24.44 14.30
CA GLN A 303 3.27 -25.08 15.61
C GLN A 303 1.88 -25.66 15.92
N GLY A 304 0.87 -25.42 15.08
CA GLY A 304 -0.50 -25.89 15.27
C GLY A 304 -1.25 -25.10 16.35
N ALA A 305 -0.95 -23.82 16.54
CA ALA A 305 -1.73 -22.94 17.39
C ALA A 305 -3.20 -22.90 16.92
N ALA A 306 -4.13 -23.01 17.86
CA ALA A 306 -5.56 -23.05 17.56
C ALA A 306 -6.17 -21.64 17.43
N ILE A 307 -5.51 -20.77 16.68
CA ILE A 307 -5.92 -19.39 16.47
C ILE A 307 -6.61 -19.27 15.11
N THR A 308 -7.74 -18.59 15.07
CA THR A 308 -8.55 -18.38 13.85
C THR A 308 -8.78 -16.91 13.53
N SER A 309 -8.30 -16.00 14.41
CA SER A 309 -8.43 -14.57 14.25
C SER A 309 -7.23 -13.86 14.89
N TRP A 310 -6.71 -12.84 14.23
CA TRP A 310 -5.46 -12.19 14.61
C TRP A 310 -5.63 -10.68 14.69
N GLY A 311 -5.25 -10.08 15.81
CA GLY A 311 -5.19 -8.63 15.99
C GLY A 311 -3.74 -8.15 15.86
N VAL A 312 -3.39 -7.52 14.74
CA VAL A 312 -2.01 -7.10 14.47
C VAL A 312 -1.90 -5.58 14.59
N GLY A 313 -0.99 -5.13 15.44
CA GLY A 313 -0.86 -3.71 15.79
C GLY A 313 0.44 -3.10 15.29
N THR A 314 1.41 -2.93 16.19
CA THR A 314 2.65 -2.16 15.99
C THR A 314 3.39 -2.56 14.72
N ASN A 315 3.68 -3.85 14.55
CA ASN A 315 4.52 -4.34 13.46
C ASN A 315 3.88 -4.10 12.07
N LEU A 316 2.55 -4.08 11.98
CA LEU A 316 1.83 -3.79 10.75
C LEU A 316 1.80 -2.30 10.47
N ILE A 317 1.24 -1.48 11.38
CA ILE A 317 0.96 -0.06 11.12
C ILE A 317 2.23 0.79 10.98
N THR A 318 3.36 0.33 11.52
CA THR A 318 4.65 1.00 11.40
C THR A 318 5.57 0.36 10.37
N SER A 319 5.18 -0.77 9.78
CA SER A 319 6.09 -1.62 8.99
C SER A 319 7.47 -1.73 9.65
N LYS A 320 7.49 -2.17 10.92
CA LYS A 320 8.59 -2.02 11.88
C LYS A 320 9.96 -2.47 11.37
N ASP A 321 10.00 -3.54 10.62
CA ASP A 321 11.21 -4.16 10.06
C ASP A 321 11.67 -3.49 8.74
N ASN A 322 10.78 -2.76 8.08
CA ASN A 322 11.09 -2.01 6.85
C ASN A 322 10.27 -0.70 6.81
N PRO A 323 10.73 0.37 7.48
CA PRO A 323 9.92 1.57 7.71
C PRO A 323 9.82 2.52 6.52
N ALA A 324 10.45 2.21 5.38
CA ALA A 324 10.47 3.07 4.20
C ALA A 324 10.20 2.29 2.90
N PHE A 325 9.29 2.80 2.06
CA PHE A 325 9.01 2.22 0.74
C PHE A 325 10.10 2.54 -0.29
N GLY A 326 10.74 3.70 -0.15
CA GLY A 326 11.85 4.11 -0.99
C GLY A 326 11.45 4.54 -2.41
N GLY A 327 10.23 5.02 -2.59
CA GLY A 327 9.78 5.64 -3.84
C GLY A 327 10.54 6.91 -4.17
N VAL A 328 10.70 7.17 -5.45
CA VAL A 328 11.39 8.33 -6.01
C VAL A 328 10.60 8.93 -7.15
N TYR A 329 10.82 10.21 -7.43
CA TYR A 329 10.18 10.97 -8.51
C TYR A 329 11.25 11.51 -9.45
N LYS A 330 11.19 11.20 -10.74
CA LYS A 330 12.30 11.51 -11.66
C LYS A 330 11.83 12.00 -13.00
N LEU A 331 12.48 13.06 -13.49
CA LEU A 331 12.29 13.61 -14.82
C LEU A 331 12.66 12.57 -15.89
N ALA A 332 11.72 12.29 -16.78
CA ALA A 332 11.84 11.30 -17.84
C ALA A 332 11.90 11.91 -19.25
N ALA A 333 11.26 13.07 -19.47
CA ALA A 333 11.31 13.78 -20.72
C ALA A 333 10.95 15.27 -20.56
N VAL A 334 11.37 16.10 -21.52
CA VAL A 334 11.03 17.53 -21.63
C VAL A 334 10.52 17.78 -23.05
N MET A 335 9.45 18.52 -23.21
CA MET A 335 8.93 18.89 -24.53
C MET A 335 9.88 19.85 -25.24
N GLY A 336 10.25 19.51 -26.45
CA GLY A 336 11.04 20.36 -27.35
C GLY A 336 10.18 21.44 -28.00
N ASP A 337 10.85 22.37 -28.71
CA ASP A 337 10.18 23.49 -29.41
C ASP A 337 9.32 23.00 -30.59
N ASP A 338 9.58 21.81 -31.10
CA ASP A 338 8.81 21.13 -32.16
C ASP A 338 7.59 20.33 -31.64
N GLY A 339 7.33 20.36 -30.32
CA GLY A 339 6.23 19.63 -29.70
C GLY A 339 6.53 18.13 -29.47
N THR A 340 7.75 17.66 -29.71
CA THR A 340 8.16 16.29 -29.41
C THR A 340 8.83 16.21 -28.05
N PHE A 341 8.67 15.07 -27.35
CA PHE A 341 9.33 14.85 -26.08
C PHE A 341 10.79 14.44 -26.27
N ILE A 342 11.71 15.23 -25.76
CA ILE A 342 13.14 14.93 -25.66
C ILE A 342 13.37 14.09 -24.41
N PRO A 343 13.74 12.81 -24.52
CA PRO A 343 13.94 11.93 -23.38
C PRO A 343 15.11 12.40 -22.50
N LYS A 344 14.95 12.23 -21.19
CA LYS A 344 15.95 12.59 -20.19
C LYS A 344 16.32 11.38 -19.36
N ILE A 345 17.60 11.25 -19.02
CA ILE A 345 18.13 10.16 -18.20
C ILE A 345 19.02 10.73 -17.11
N LYS A 346 18.85 10.22 -15.88
CA LYS A 346 19.80 10.49 -14.81
C LYS A 346 20.88 9.42 -14.79
N LEU A 347 22.13 9.83 -14.98
CA LEU A 347 23.29 8.95 -14.80
C LEU A 347 23.67 8.84 -13.31
N SER A 348 24.25 7.73 -12.95
CA SER A 348 24.76 7.48 -11.60
C SER A 348 25.86 6.43 -11.64
N GLU A 349 26.85 6.53 -10.74
CA GLU A 349 27.84 5.47 -10.53
C GLU A 349 27.19 4.15 -10.06
N ASN A 350 26.06 4.24 -9.35
CA ASN A 350 25.26 3.08 -9.03
C ASN A 350 24.23 2.83 -10.15
N SER A 351 24.38 1.73 -10.86
CA SER A 351 23.52 1.35 -11.99
C SER A 351 22.03 1.24 -11.62
N GLU A 352 21.72 0.88 -10.37
CA GLU A 352 20.35 0.81 -9.85
C GLU A 352 19.67 2.21 -9.79
N LYS A 353 20.44 3.29 -9.79
CA LYS A 353 19.94 4.68 -9.77
C LYS A 353 19.76 5.28 -11.16
N ILE A 354 20.15 4.57 -12.22
CA ILE A 354 19.92 4.98 -13.59
C ILE A 354 18.44 4.83 -13.93
N THR A 355 17.83 5.89 -14.48
CA THR A 355 16.40 5.94 -14.77
C THR A 355 16.07 5.39 -16.14
N ASN A 356 14.80 5.04 -16.38
CA ASN A 356 14.28 4.75 -17.72
C ASN A 356 13.76 6.06 -18.35
N PRO A 357 14.23 6.46 -19.55
CA PRO A 357 13.86 7.72 -20.19
C PRO A 357 12.51 7.64 -20.93
N GLY A 358 11.98 8.80 -21.34
CA GLY A 358 10.86 8.90 -22.27
C GLY A 358 9.47 8.79 -21.63
N ASN A 359 8.44 8.89 -22.46
CA ASN A 359 7.04 8.67 -22.08
C ASN A 359 6.75 7.17 -22.07
N LYS A 360 6.43 6.62 -20.91
CA LYS A 360 6.32 5.16 -20.71
C LYS A 360 4.93 4.75 -20.26
N THR A 361 4.60 3.49 -20.56
CA THR A 361 3.49 2.76 -19.96
C THR A 361 3.95 1.36 -19.50
N VAL A 362 3.10 0.62 -18.81
CA VAL A 362 3.40 -0.72 -18.31
C VAL A 362 2.34 -1.71 -18.80
N TYR A 363 2.80 -2.77 -19.44
CA TYR A 363 1.98 -3.92 -19.82
C TYR A 363 2.31 -5.11 -18.91
N ARG A 364 1.31 -5.62 -18.22
CA ARG A 364 1.40 -6.89 -17.49
C ARG A 364 1.19 -8.04 -18.44
N VAL A 365 2.12 -8.97 -18.45
CA VAL A 365 2.09 -10.19 -19.26
C VAL A 365 1.70 -11.37 -18.39
N TYR A 366 0.65 -12.06 -18.77
CA TYR A 366 0.17 -13.28 -18.14
C TYR A 366 0.49 -14.48 -19.02
N ASP A 367 0.74 -15.63 -18.41
CA ASP A 367 0.82 -16.90 -19.13
C ASP A 367 -0.57 -17.48 -19.45
N ALA A 368 -0.61 -18.65 -20.08
CA ALA A 368 -1.85 -19.34 -20.48
C ALA A 368 -2.75 -19.71 -19.29
N ASP A 369 -2.20 -19.82 -18.08
CA ASP A 369 -2.94 -20.11 -16.84
C ASP A 369 -3.44 -18.84 -16.15
N GLY A 370 -3.14 -17.66 -16.71
CA GLY A 370 -3.50 -16.36 -16.15
C GLY A 370 -2.62 -15.90 -15.00
N MET A 371 -1.44 -16.52 -14.84
CA MET A 371 -0.46 -16.14 -13.82
C MET A 371 0.50 -15.08 -14.38
N ILE A 372 0.93 -14.13 -13.51
CA ILE A 372 1.88 -13.09 -13.92
C ILE A 372 3.20 -13.73 -14.33
N LYS A 373 3.60 -13.48 -15.57
CA LYS A 373 4.88 -13.91 -16.14
C LYS A 373 5.96 -12.84 -16.00
N ALA A 374 5.63 -11.60 -16.38
CA ALA A 374 6.49 -10.44 -16.30
C ALA A 374 5.68 -9.16 -16.43
N ASP A 375 6.26 -8.02 -16.07
CA ASP A 375 5.77 -6.72 -16.52
C ASP A 375 6.74 -6.14 -17.56
N LEU A 376 6.19 -5.52 -18.60
CA LEU A 376 6.92 -4.92 -19.70
C LEU A 376 6.75 -3.41 -19.66
N ILE A 377 7.82 -2.68 -19.37
CA ILE A 377 7.83 -1.21 -19.49
C ILE A 377 8.13 -0.88 -20.96
N ALA A 378 7.21 -0.17 -21.60
CA ALA A 378 7.31 0.21 -22.99
C ALA A 378 7.16 1.73 -23.17
N LEU A 379 7.52 2.28 -24.33
CA LEU A 379 7.15 3.64 -24.69
C LEU A 379 5.63 3.69 -24.93
N ALA A 380 5.00 4.80 -24.57
CA ALA A 380 3.55 4.95 -24.60
C ALA A 380 2.94 4.94 -26.01
N ASP A 381 3.77 5.05 -27.05
CA ASP A 381 3.39 4.93 -28.46
C ASP A 381 3.52 3.49 -29.01
N GLU A 382 4.01 2.55 -28.21
CA GLU A 382 4.09 1.14 -28.59
C GLU A 382 2.74 0.45 -28.33
N THR A 383 2.35 -0.38 -29.30
CA THR A 383 1.17 -1.25 -29.18
C THR A 383 1.56 -2.70 -29.42
N TYR A 384 0.89 -3.61 -28.74
CA TYR A 384 1.18 -5.03 -28.81
C TYR A 384 -0.03 -5.78 -29.38
N ASP A 385 0.25 -6.75 -30.25
CA ASP A 385 -0.73 -7.64 -30.85
C ASP A 385 -0.44 -9.07 -30.36
N GLU A 386 -1.33 -9.63 -29.57
CA GLU A 386 -1.20 -10.97 -28.98
C GLU A 386 -1.22 -12.10 -30.03
N SER A 387 -1.52 -11.79 -31.29
CA SER A 387 -1.38 -12.72 -32.43
C SER A 387 0.07 -12.85 -32.94
N GLN A 388 1.00 -12.05 -32.40
CA GLN A 388 2.42 -12.07 -32.74
C GLN A 388 3.26 -12.63 -31.60
N PRO A 389 4.44 -13.21 -31.85
CA PRO A 389 5.35 -13.62 -30.79
C PRO A 389 5.84 -12.40 -29.97
N LEU A 390 5.93 -12.57 -28.65
CA LEU A 390 6.45 -11.57 -27.70
C LEU A 390 7.82 -12.01 -27.17
N LEU A 391 8.84 -11.18 -27.39
CA LEU A 391 10.15 -11.38 -26.79
C LEU A 391 10.29 -10.57 -25.51
N LEU A 392 10.44 -11.26 -24.39
CA LEU A 392 10.80 -10.69 -23.09
C LEU A 392 12.29 -10.91 -22.84
N PHE A 393 12.96 -9.91 -22.22
CA PHE A 393 14.38 -10.05 -21.84
C PHE A 393 14.72 -9.14 -20.67
N ASP A 394 15.57 -9.63 -19.77
CA ASP A 394 16.09 -8.86 -18.66
C ASP A 394 16.98 -7.71 -19.17
N PRO A 395 16.71 -6.44 -18.81
CA PRO A 395 17.45 -5.29 -19.35
C PRO A 395 18.89 -5.19 -18.82
N VAL A 396 19.28 -5.96 -17.81
CA VAL A 396 20.62 -6.02 -17.22
C VAL A 396 21.34 -7.28 -17.69
N GLU A 397 20.70 -8.43 -17.54
CA GLU A 397 21.21 -9.74 -17.95
C GLU A 397 20.58 -10.16 -19.29
N THR A 398 20.92 -9.45 -20.36
CA THR A 398 20.24 -9.52 -21.68
C THR A 398 20.28 -10.88 -22.37
N TRP A 399 21.04 -11.84 -21.85
CA TRP A 399 21.01 -13.25 -22.29
C TRP A 399 19.82 -14.02 -21.72
N LYS A 400 19.20 -13.54 -20.64
CA LYS A 400 17.95 -14.09 -20.11
C LYS A 400 16.80 -13.62 -20.97
N LYS A 401 16.31 -14.48 -21.83
CA LYS A 401 15.24 -14.18 -22.78
C LYS A 401 14.17 -15.24 -22.73
N THR A 402 12.92 -14.83 -22.92
CA THR A 402 11.77 -15.70 -23.09
C THR A 402 11.02 -15.25 -24.33
N LEU A 403 10.87 -16.16 -25.31
CA LEU A 403 9.98 -15.96 -26.45
C LEU A 403 8.64 -16.63 -26.10
N MET A 404 7.56 -15.88 -26.18
CA MET A 404 6.19 -16.36 -25.96
C MET A 404 5.47 -16.38 -27.30
N GLU A 405 4.91 -17.52 -27.67
CA GLU A 405 4.18 -17.69 -28.92
C GLU A 405 2.71 -17.24 -28.76
N PRO A 406 2.02 -16.90 -29.86
CA PRO A 406 0.61 -16.56 -29.83
C PRO A 406 -0.24 -17.64 -29.14
N GLY A 407 -1.08 -17.21 -28.20
CA GLY A 407 -1.92 -18.10 -27.38
C GLY A 407 -1.25 -18.63 -26.10
N GLU A 408 0.06 -18.41 -25.91
CA GLU A 408 0.75 -18.74 -24.67
C GLU A 408 0.73 -17.57 -23.65
N TYR A 409 0.29 -16.39 -24.09
CA TYR A 409 0.26 -15.19 -23.24
C TYR A 409 -0.94 -14.31 -23.56
N SER A 410 -1.26 -13.44 -22.59
CA SER A 410 -2.11 -12.29 -22.76
C SER A 410 -1.49 -11.07 -22.10
N MET A 411 -1.91 -9.86 -22.50
CA MET A 411 -1.36 -8.61 -22.00
C MET A 411 -2.46 -7.66 -21.52
N ARG A 412 -2.16 -6.88 -20.50
CA ARG A 412 -3.02 -5.79 -20.03
C ARG A 412 -2.17 -4.55 -19.72
N GLU A 413 -2.51 -3.41 -20.29
CA GLU A 413 -1.98 -2.15 -19.81
C GLU A 413 -2.50 -1.87 -18.39
N ILE A 414 -1.60 -1.65 -17.43
CA ILE A 414 -1.98 -1.50 -16.02
C ILE A 414 -2.03 -0.04 -15.56
N MET A 415 -1.55 0.91 -16.37
CA MET A 415 -1.70 2.34 -16.09
C MET A 415 -3.00 2.87 -16.68
N VAL A 416 -3.71 3.71 -15.91
CA VAL A 416 -4.94 4.38 -16.36
C VAL A 416 -4.77 5.90 -16.29
N LYS A 417 -5.50 6.63 -17.14
CA LYS A 417 -5.54 8.09 -17.08
C LYS A 417 -6.41 8.52 -15.90
N VAL A 418 -5.86 9.33 -15.00
CA VAL A 418 -6.52 9.80 -13.77
C VAL A 418 -6.95 11.26 -13.89
N PHE A 419 -6.08 12.10 -14.46
CA PHE A 419 -6.39 13.47 -14.82
C PHE A 419 -6.12 13.69 -16.32
N ASP A 420 -7.02 14.46 -16.93
CA ASP A 420 -6.91 14.94 -18.31
C ASP A 420 -6.97 16.48 -18.31
N LYS A 421 -5.85 17.12 -18.58
CA LYS A 421 -5.72 18.59 -18.60
C LYS A 421 -6.26 19.25 -17.31
N GLY A 422 -5.90 18.69 -16.16
CA GLY A 422 -6.30 19.18 -14.84
C GLY A 422 -7.65 18.68 -14.34
N GLU A 423 -8.47 18.07 -15.20
CA GLU A 423 -9.77 17.53 -14.82
C GLU A 423 -9.66 16.04 -14.44
N CYS A 424 -10.21 15.66 -13.29
CA CYS A 424 -10.22 14.28 -12.85
C CYS A 424 -11.20 13.44 -13.69
N VAL A 425 -10.67 12.43 -14.38
CA VAL A 425 -11.43 11.52 -15.26
C VAL A 425 -11.52 10.10 -14.71
N TYR A 426 -10.93 9.85 -13.54
CA TYR A 426 -10.94 8.55 -12.88
C TYR A 426 -11.95 8.54 -11.72
N ASP A 427 -12.81 7.53 -11.73
CA ASP A 427 -13.77 7.28 -10.67
C ASP A 427 -13.19 6.25 -9.68
N SER A 428 -12.80 6.71 -8.50
CA SER A 428 -12.14 5.85 -7.49
C SER A 428 -13.16 4.86 -6.92
N PRO A 429 -12.90 3.54 -6.99
CA PRO A 429 -13.76 2.55 -6.35
C PRO A 429 -13.74 2.71 -4.81
N ASN A 430 -14.77 2.22 -4.13
CA ASN A 430 -14.74 2.16 -2.66
C ASN A 430 -13.71 1.14 -2.16
N VAL A 431 -13.28 1.30 -0.89
CA VAL A 431 -12.19 0.48 -0.32
C VAL A 431 -12.47 -1.02 -0.36
N MET A 432 -13.72 -1.44 -0.19
CA MET A 432 -14.07 -2.87 -0.19
C MET A 432 -14.02 -3.48 -1.60
N ASP A 433 -14.30 -2.69 -2.63
CA ASP A 433 -14.13 -3.13 -4.01
C ASP A 433 -12.65 -3.17 -4.42
N ILE A 434 -11.85 -2.19 -3.96
CA ILE A 434 -10.38 -2.24 -4.10
C ILE A 434 -9.81 -3.47 -3.39
N GLN A 435 -10.30 -3.83 -2.20
CA GLN A 435 -9.88 -5.05 -1.49
C GLN A 435 -10.15 -6.32 -2.32
N LYS A 436 -11.34 -6.43 -2.91
CA LYS A 436 -11.68 -7.57 -3.79
C LYS A 436 -10.74 -7.64 -5.00
N TYR A 437 -10.50 -6.50 -5.63
CA TYR A 437 -9.56 -6.39 -6.74
C TYR A 437 -8.14 -6.76 -6.32
N CYS A 438 -7.66 -6.25 -5.20
CA CYS A 438 -6.34 -6.60 -4.65
C CYS A 438 -6.19 -8.10 -4.40
N LYS A 439 -7.24 -8.75 -3.90
CA LYS A 439 -7.25 -10.22 -3.73
C LYS A 439 -7.15 -10.95 -5.08
N GLN A 440 -7.81 -10.46 -6.12
CA GLN A 440 -7.71 -11.01 -7.47
C GLN A 440 -6.29 -10.83 -8.04
N GLU A 441 -5.70 -9.64 -7.91
CA GLU A 441 -4.32 -9.36 -8.32
C GLU A 441 -3.32 -10.27 -7.62
N GLN A 442 -3.43 -10.43 -6.29
CA GLN A 442 -2.56 -11.35 -5.55
C GLN A 442 -2.75 -12.83 -5.95
N ALA A 443 -3.93 -13.21 -6.43
CA ALA A 443 -4.19 -14.57 -6.90
C ALA A 443 -3.47 -14.89 -8.22
N THR A 444 -3.10 -13.89 -9.01
CA THR A 444 -2.31 -14.07 -10.24
C THR A 444 -0.81 -14.22 -10.00
N LEU A 445 -0.34 -14.01 -8.76
CA LEU A 445 1.04 -14.29 -8.38
C LEU A 445 1.26 -15.79 -8.13
N TRP A 446 2.36 -16.32 -8.62
CA TRP A 446 2.83 -17.65 -8.25
C TRP A 446 3.04 -17.77 -6.74
N ASP A 447 2.79 -18.95 -6.17
CA ASP A 447 3.00 -19.18 -4.73
C ASP A 447 4.45 -18.93 -4.32
N GLU A 448 5.39 -19.21 -5.20
CA GLU A 448 6.82 -18.94 -5.04
C GLU A 448 7.11 -17.45 -4.84
N SER A 449 6.38 -16.57 -5.50
CA SER A 449 6.54 -15.10 -5.36
C SER A 449 5.88 -14.55 -4.09
N LYS A 450 4.96 -15.29 -3.50
CA LYS A 450 4.30 -14.90 -2.23
C LYS A 450 5.06 -15.34 -0.97
N ARG A 451 6.12 -16.14 -1.09
CA ARG A 451 6.91 -16.60 0.06
C ARG A 451 7.41 -15.44 0.91
N LEU A 452 7.38 -15.62 2.22
CA LEU A 452 7.90 -14.63 3.17
C LEU A 452 9.43 -14.56 3.17
N ILE A 453 10.08 -15.69 2.87
CA ILE A 453 11.54 -15.83 2.85
C ILE A 453 11.95 -16.36 1.47
N ASN A 454 12.95 -15.76 0.86
CA ASN A 454 13.47 -16.12 -0.45
C ASN A 454 12.38 -16.30 -1.53
N PRO A 455 11.55 -15.26 -1.77
CA PRO A 455 10.52 -15.34 -2.81
C PRO A 455 11.15 -15.34 -4.20
N GLN A 456 10.46 -15.97 -5.17
CA GLN A 456 10.81 -15.88 -6.57
C GLN A 456 10.49 -14.48 -7.09
N VAL A 457 11.48 -13.80 -7.64
CA VAL A 457 11.33 -12.46 -8.23
C VAL A 457 10.55 -12.54 -9.54
N VAL A 458 9.62 -11.65 -9.75
CA VAL A 458 8.93 -11.43 -11.03
C VAL A 458 9.78 -10.49 -11.88
N HIS A 459 9.94 -10.80 -13.15
CA HIS A 459 10.75 -10.00 -14.08
C HIS A 459 10.01 -8.70 -14.47
N VAL A 460 10.79 -7.61 -14.54
CA VAL A 460 10.36 -6.33 -15.11
C VAL A 460 11.27 -6.01 -16.28
N ASP A 461 10.77 -6.23 -17.47
CA ASP A 461 11.50 -6.14 -18.70
C ASP A 461 11.28 -4.78 -19.38
N LEU A 462 12.12 -4.42 -20.31
CA LEU A 462 11.95 -3.24 -21.17
C LEU A 462 11.58 -3.68 -22.59
N SER A 463 10.74 -2.89 -23.27
CA SER A 463 10.57 -3.05 -24.70
C SER A 463 11.90 -2.82 -25.43
N GLN A 464 12.06 -3.41 -26.60
CA GLN A 464 13.30 -3.24 -27.37
C GLN A 464 13.55 -1.76 -27.69
N LYS A 465 12.49 -1.00 -28.03
CA LYS A 465 12.62 0.44 -28.33
C LYS A 465 13.07 1.24 -27.10
N LEU A 466 12.48 0.98 -25.93
CA LEU A 466 12.86 1.67 -24.71
C LEU A 466 14.29 1.29 -24.28
N TYR A 467 14.66 0.02 -24.44
CA TYR A 467 16.01 -0.45 -24.15
C TYR A 467 17.04 0.26 -25.06
N ASP A 468 16.79 0.28 -26.38
CA ASP A 468 17.68 0.92 -27.36
C ASP A 468 17.82 2.43 -27.09
N LEU A 469 16.71 3.13 -26.82
CA LEU A 469 16.69 4.53 -26.42
C LEU A 469 17.56 4.78 -25.18
N LYS A 470 17.43 3.92 -24.17
CA LYS A 470 18.22 4.01 -22.94
C LYS A 470 19.71 3.81 -23.22
N GLN A 471 20.08 2.82 -24.04
CA GLN A 471 21.48 2.54 -24.40
C GLN A 471 22.08 3.69 -25.23
N GLU A 472 21.33 4.27 -26.16
CA GLU A 472 21.76 5.43 -26.93
C GLU A 472 22.10 6.62 -26.02
N LEU A 473 21.21 6.96 -25.07
CA LEU A 473 21.44 8.06 -24.14
C LEU A 473 22.65 7.79 -23.21
N LEU A 474 22.81 6.57 -22.74
CA LEU A 474 23.98 6.17 -21.94
C LEU A 474 25.27 6.34 -22.73
N HIS A 475 25.26 5.97 -24.01
CA HIS A 475 26.43 6.08 -24.89
C HIS A 475 26.77 7.54 -25.18
N ASN A 476 25.78 8.38 -25.50
CA ASN A 476 25.96 9.80 -25.82
C ASN A 476 26.54 10.58 -24.63
N TYR A 477 25.97 10.43 -23.43
CA TYR A 477 26.49 11.08 -22.22
C TYR A 477 27.82 10.48 -21.72
N GLY A 478 28.14 9.23 -22.09
CA GLY A 478 29.44 8.62 -21.77
C GLY A 478 30.59 9.16 -22.60
N ARG A 479 30.32 9.60 -23.84
CA ARG A 479 31.33 10.20 -24.75
C ARG A 479 31.73 11.63 -24.39
N GLU A 480 30.82 12.42 -23.82
CA GLU A 480 31.12 13.80 -23.45
C GLU A 480 32.08 13.90 -22.25
N LYS A 481 32.40 12.79 -21.57
CA LYS A 481 33.32 12.73 -20.43
C LYS A 481 34.74 12.24 -20.79
N LEU A 482 34.99 11.94 -22.05
CA LEU A 482 36.33 11.59 -22.59
C LEU A 482 36.88 12.74 -23.46
#